data_1d14bc50eecc0094b2eead57b01b420d
#
_entry.id   1d14bc50eecc0094b2eead57b01b420d
#
_cell.length_a   1.000
_cell.length_b   1.000
_cell.length_c   1.000
_cell.angle_alpha   90.00
_cell.angle_beta   90.00
_cell.angle_gamma   90.00
#
_symmetry.space_group_name_H-M   'P 1'
#
loop_
_entity.id
_entity.type
_entity.pdbx_description
1 polymer ?
#
loop_
_entity_poly.entity_id
_entity_poly.type
_entity_poly.pdbx_seq_one_letter_code
_entity_poly.pdbx_strand_id
1 'polypeptide(L)'
;QATQEIFGSTAQLFLAVMVTVTCFTTTVGLIVSTAEFFNGRFPQISYKVYATAFTLIGFAIANLGLDAIIKYSVPVLVILYPITIAIVMIVIVNKFVALSKPGMQLTIGLVTAIALASVLGSSFKIEFLENLVNSLPLAAASLPWLVPAIIGILLSLLLPNKQESDIFEME
;
A
#
# COMPACT_ATOMS: atom_id res chain seq x y z
N GLN A 1 -28.90 -0.07 -9.46
CA GLN A 1 -29.96 -0.47 -10.42
C GLN A 1 -30.45 -1.89 -10.11
N ALA A 2 -29.58 -2.92 -10.06
CA ALA A 2 -29.98 -4.30 -9.78
C ALA A 2 -30.77 -4.50 -8.45
N THR A 3 -30.38 -3.81 -7.38
CA THR A 3 -31.05 -3.91 -6.08
C THR A 3 -32.45 -3.30 -6.09
N GLN A 4 -32.67 -2.29 -6.91
CA GLN A 4 -33.94 -1.62 -7.05
C GLN A 4 -34.95 -2.47 -7.83
N GLU A 5 -34.48 -3.22 -8.82
CA GLU A 5 -35.33 -4.13 -9.62
C GLU A 5 -35.78 -5.37 -8.83
N ILE A 6 -34.93 -5.85 -7.89
CA ILE A 6 -35.22 -7.09 -7.14
C ILE A 6 -35.97 -6.83 -5.81
N PHE A 7 -35.62 -5.77 -5.07
CA PHE A 7 -36.05 -5.53 -3.71
C PHE A 7 -36.84 -4.22 -3.47
N GLY A 8 -36.99 -3.36 -4.49
CA GLY A 8 -37.72 -2.11 -4.39
C GLY A 8 -36.94 -0.97 -3.68
N SER A 9 -37.64 0.17 -3.49
CA SER A 9 -37.02 1.40 -2.93
C SER A 9 -36.56 1.29 -1.47
N THR A 10 -37.23 0.46 -0.67
CA THR A 10 -36.87 0.25 0.74
C THR A 10 -35.55 -0.44 0.92
N ALA A 11 -35.21 -1.40 0.07
CA ALA A 11 -33.91 -2.08 0.11
C ALA A 11 -32.77 -1.16 -0.35
N GLN A 12 -33.04 -0.26 -1.29
CA GLN A 12 -32.06 0.74 -1.72
C GLN A 12 -31.71 1.72 -0.58
N LEU A 13 -32.73 2.17 0.18
CA LEU A 13 -32.51 3.02 1.34
C LEU A 13 -31.68 2.30 2.42
N PHE A 14 -32.02 1.04 2.72
CA PHE A 14 -31.28 0.23 3.68
C PHE A 14 -29.81 0.05 3.26
N LEU A 15 -29.57 -0.27 2.01
CA LEU A 15 -28.22 -0.41 1.46
C LEU A 15 -27.42 0.91 1.52
N ALA A 16 -28.07 2.04 1.21
CA ALA A 16 -27.44 3.35 1.31
C ALA A 16 -27.01 3.67 2.76
N VAL A 17 -27.87 3.38 3.74
CA VAL A 17 -27.56 3.56 5.16
C VAL A 17 -26.39 2.66 5.58
N MET A 18 -26.41 1.38 5.22
CA MET A 18 -25.32 0.45 5.53
C MET A 18 -23.99 0.91 4.95
N VAL A 19 -23.96 1.31 3.68
CA VAL A 19 -22.74 1.82 3.03
C VAL A 19 -22.24 3.08 3.73
N THR A 20 -23.14 4.01 4.05
CA THR A 20 -22.77 5.26 4.74
C THR A 20 -22.16 4.99 6.11
N VAL A 21 -22.77 4.12 6.92
CA VAL A 21 -22.23 3.75 8.23
C VAL A 21 -20.87 3.06 8.11
N THR A 22 -20.73 2.14 7.15
CA THR A 22 -19.47 1.44 6.92
C THR A 22 -18.36 2.40 6.48
N CYS A 23 -18.64 3.32 5.55
CA CYS A 23 -17.68 4.34 5.13
C CYS A 23 -17.29 5.26 6.28
N PHE A 24 -18.27 5.66 7.11
CA PHE A 24 -18.01 6.51 8.27
C PHE A 24 -17.10 5.83 9.29
N THR A 25 -17.40 4.59 9.67
CA THR A 25 -16.59 3.84 10.65
C THR A 25 -15.16 3.59 10.13
N THR A 26 -15.01 3.26 8.85
CA THR A 26 -13.70 3.07 8.22
C THR A 26 -12.89 4.37 8.21
N THR A 27 -13.53 5.48 7.85
CA THR A 27 -12.86 6.80 7.83
C THR A 27 -12.39 7.21 9.22
N VAL A 28 -13.25 7.05 10.25
CA VAL A 28 -12.89 7.33 11.63
C VAL A 28 -11.71 6.45 12.07
N GLY A 29 -11.76 5.15 11.79
CA GLY A 29 -10.68 4.22 12.12
C GLY A 29 -9.33 4.61 11.48
N LEU A 30 -9.33 5.00 10.20
CA LEU A 30 -8.12 5.45 9.51
C LEU A 30 -7.56 6.76 10.09
N ILE A 31 -8.43 7.74 10.39
CA ILE A 31 -8.00 9.02 10.99
C ILE A 31 -7.40 8.78 12.38
N VAL A 32 -8.06 7.97 13.21
CA VAL A 32 -7.58 7.64 14.56
C VAL A 32 -6.22 6.95 14.49
N SER A 33 -6.11 5.86 13.72
CA SER A 33 -4.85 5.10 13.61
C SER A 33 -3.70 5.96 13.07
N THR A 34 -3.98 6.80 12.07
CA THR A 34 -2.96 7.70 11.51
C THR A 34 -2.54 8.77 12.53
N ALA A 35 -3.51 9.38 13.22
CA ALA A 35 -3.23 10.39 14.24
C ALA A 35 -2.45 9.82 15.43
N GLU A 36 -2.76 8.58 15.87
CA GLU A 36 -2.01 7.89 16.92
C GLU A 36 -0.58 7.58 16.49
N PHE A 37 -0.40 7.09 15.27
CA PHE A 37 0.94 6.81 14.72
C PHE A 37 1.82 8.07 14.71
N PHE A 38 1.30 9.19 14.19
CA PHE A 38 2.06 10.45 14.16
C PHE A 38 2.29 11.04 15.54
N ASN A 39 1.31 10.95 16.44
CA ASN A 39 1.47 11.41 17.83
C ASN A 39 2.52 10.59 18.58
N GLY A 40 2.59 9.29 18.36
CA GLY A 40 3.64 8.42 18.93
C GLY A 40 5.04 8.74 18.38
N ARG A 41 5.14 9.13 17.10
CA ARG A 41 6.41 9.47 16.46
C ARG A 41 6.89 10.89 16.76
N PHE A 42 5.95 11.84 16.89
CA PHE A 42 6.21 13.27 17.14
C PHE A 42 5.32 13.78 18.28
N PRO A 43 5.70 13.51 19.55
CA PRO A 43 4.86 13.84 20.71
C PRO A 43 4.74 15.34 20.99
N GLN A 44 5.49 16.17 20.27
CA GLN A 44 5.43 17.64 20.40
C GLN A 44 4.08 18.24 19.97
N ILE A 45 3.34 17.52 19.12
CA ILE A 45 2.05 17.95 18.60
C ILE A 45 0.98 17.04 19.19
N SER A 46 -0.08 17.62 19.74
CA SER A 46 -1.13 16.82 20.37
C SER A 46 -1.92 15.99 19.36
N TYR A 47 -2.41 14.84 19.79
CA TYR A 47 -3.29 13.96 19.01
C TYR A 47 -4.45 14.71 18.34
N LYS A 48 -5.07 15.66 19.06
CA LYS A 48 -6.21 16.43 18.52
C LYS A 48 -5.84 17.22 17.27
N VAL A 49 -4.63 17.79 17.23
CA VAL A 49 -4.16 18.57 16.07
C VAL A 49 -3.97 17.65 14.86
N TYR A 50 -3.36 16.47 15.05
CA TYR A 50 -3.22 15.48 13.98
C TYR A 50 -4.58 15.02 13.45
N ALA A 51 -5.49 14.63 14.34
CA ALA A 51 -6.82 14.17 13.96
C ALA A 51 -7.59 15.25 13.18
N THR A 52 -7.54 16.51 13.64
CA THR A 52 -8.19 17.64 12.95
C THR A 52 -7.55 17.92 11.59
N ALA A 53 -6.21 17.90 11.51
CA ALA A 53 -5.49 18.14 10.26
C ALA A 53 -5.83 17.06 9.21
N PHE A 54 -5.78 15.78 9.57
CA PHE A 54 -6.13 14.70 8.65
C PHE A 54 -7.60 14.72 8.23
N THR A 55 -8.50 15.11 9.14
CA THR A 55 -9.93 15.30 8.82
C THR A 55 -10.11 16.42 7.79
N LEU A 56 -9.45 17.57 7.98
CA LEU A 56 -9.52 18.69 7.06
C LEU A 56 -8.93 18.35 5.68
N ILE A 57 -7.79 17.66 5.64
CA ILE A 57 -7.18 17.18 4.40
C ILE A 57 -8.13 16.22 3.68
N GLY A 58 -8.68 15.24 4.40
CA GLY A 58 -9.65 14.29 3.84
C GLY A 58 -10.90 14.99 3.31
N PHE A 59 -11.42 15.98 4.04
CA PHE A 59 -12.55 16.79 3.59
C PHE A 59 -12.23 17.60 2.32
N ALA A 60 -11.06 18.23 2.26
CA ALA A 60 -10.62 18.95 1.07
C ALA A 60 -10.52 18.04 -0.16
N ILE A 61 -9.93 16.84 0.01
CA ILE A 61 -9.82 15.83 -1.05
C ILE A 61 -11.21 15.34 -1.48
N ALA A 62 -12.11 15.10 -0.54
CA ALA A 62 -13.48 14.65 -0.83
C ALA A 62 -14.25 15.62 -1.74
N ASN A 63 -13.96 16.93 -1.66
CA ASN A 63 -14.57 17.94 -2.52
C ASN A 63 -14.08 17.91 -3.98
N LEU A 64 -12.99 17.18 -4.30
CA LEU A 64 -12.51 17.02 -5.68
C LEU A 64 -13.40 16.09 -6.52
N GLY A 65 -14.30 15.36 -5.88
CA GLY A 65 -15.15 14.38 -6.54
C GLY A 65 -14.51 13.01 -6.69
N LEU A 66 -15.35 12.00 -6.87
CA LEU A 66 -14.93 10.59 -6.89
C LEU A 66 -13.95 10.27 -8.04
N ASP A 67 -14.19 10.82 -9.23
CA ASP A 67 -13.36 10.58 -10.41
C ASP A 67 -11.92 11.09 -10.21
N ALA A 68 -11.78 12.28 -9.62
CA ALA A 68 -10.46 12.82 -9.31
C ALA A 68 -9.75 12.00 -8.24
N ILE A 69 -10.47 11.57 -7.20
CA ILE A 69 -9.92 10.72 -6.14
C ILE A 69 -9.40 9.41 -6.73
N ILE A 70 -10.19 8.72 -7.54
CA ILE A 70 -9.78 7.47 -8.21
C ILE A 70 -8.55 7.70 -9.07
N LYS A 71 -8.57 8.73 -9.92
CA LYS A 71 -7.47 9.06 -10.83
C LYS A 71 -6.12 9.26 -10.13
N TYR A 72 -6.11 9.90 -8.96
CA TYR A 72 -4.88 10.17 -8.21
C TYR A 72 -4.52 9.04 -7.22
N SER A 73 -5.51 8.33 -6.69
CA SER A 73 -5.26 7.26 -5.71
C SER A 73 -4.76 5.97 -6.35
N VAL A 74 -5.24 5.63 -7.55
CA VAL A 74 -4.86 4.39 -8.24
C VAL A 74 -3.35 4.30 -8.48
N PRO A 75 -2.65 5.31 -9.02
CA PRO A 75 -1.19 5.25 -9.20
C PRO A 75 -0.44 5.05 -7.88
N VAL A 76 -0.90 5.70 -6.81
CA VAL A 76 -0.29 5.55 -5.46
C VAL A 76 -0.48 4.13 -4.94
N LEU A 77 -1.67 3.55 -5.10
CA LEU A 77 -1.95 2.17 -4.70
C LEU A 77 -1.11 1.16 -5.48
N VAL A 78 -0.93 1.37 -6.79
CA VAL A 78 -0.11 0.50 -7.64
C VAL A 78 1.36 0.46 -7.19
N ILE A 79 1.88 1.54 -6.59
CA ILE A 79 3.22 1.57 -5.99
C ILE A 79 3.23 0.91 -4.62
N LEU A 80 2.28 1.26 -3.75
CA LEU A 80 2.26 0.79 -2.36
C LEU A 80 1.96 -0.70 -2.23
N TYR A 81 1.09 -1.22 -3.08
CA TYR A 81 0.65 -2.61 -3.04
C TYR A 81 1.82 -3.63 -3.14
N PRO A 82 2.70 -3.57 -4.18
CA PRO A 82 3.85 -4.46 -4.28
C PRO A 82 4.80 -4.35 -3.09
N ILE A 83 5.07 -3.14 -2.63
CA ILE A 83 5.98 -2.88 -1.52
C ILE A 83 5.44 -3.51 -0.23
N THR A 84 4.15 -3.30 0.06
CA THR A 84 3.51 -3.85 1.26
C THR A 84 3.54 -5.38 1.26
N ILE A 85 3.20 -6.02 0.14
CA ILE A 85 3.23 -7.48 0.04
C ILE A 85 4.66 -8.01 0.17
N ALA A 86 5.64 -7.35 -0.46
CA ALA A 86 7.04 -7.75 -0.36
C ALA A 86 7.54 -7.69 1.11
N ILE A 87 7.20 -6.63 1.84
CA ILE A 87 7.54 -6.50 3.25
C ILE A 87 6.90 -7.63 4.08
N VAL A 88 5.61 -7.89 3.88
CA VAL A 88 4.91 -8.97 4.58
C VAL A 88 5.55 -10.34 4.27
N MET A 89 5.88 -10.61 3.01
CA MET A 89 6.57 -11.84 2.61
C MET A 89 7.94 -11.95 3.29
N ILE A 90 8.73 -10.88 3.31
CA ILE A 90 10.05 -10.84 3.98
C ILE A 90 9.89 -11.13 5.48
N VAL A 91 8.92 -10.50 6.16
CA VAL A 91 8.67 -10.72 7.60
C VAL A 91 8.29 -12.17 7.88
N ILE A 92 7.40 -12.75 7.06
CA ILE A 92 7.00 -14.16 7.22
C ILE A 92 8.20 -15.09 6.99
N VAL A 93 8.94 -14.89 5.91
CA VAL A 93 10.11 -15.75 5.59
C VAL A 93 11.19 -15.60 6.66
N ASN A 94 11.45 -14.38 7.15
CA ASN A 94 12.43 -14.13 8.19
C ASN A 94 12.10 -14.83 9.52
N LYS A 95 10.82 -15.10 9.77
CA LYS A 95 10.40 -15.88 10.95
C LYS A 95 10.83 -17.34 10.87
N PHE A 96 10.93 -17.91 9.67
CA PHE A 96 11.30 -19.31 9.45
C PHE A 96 12.78 -19.50 9.11
N VAL A 97 13.36 -18.52 8.42
CA VAL A 97 14.75 -18.54 7.98
C VAL A 97 15.35 -17.16 8.18
N ALA A 98 16.42 -17.06 8.97
CA ALA A 98 17.08 -15.79 9.25
C ALA A 98 17.63 -15.17 7.96
N LEU A 99 16.96 -14.13 7.48
CA LEU A 99 17.34 -13.37 6.29
C LEU A 99 18.43 -12.35 6.64
N SER A 100 19.36 -12.13 5.71
CA SER A 100 20.39 -11.10 5.85
C SER A 100 19.79 -9.69 5.74
N LYS A 101 20.14 -8.75 6.64
CA LYS A 101 19.72 -7.34 6.59
C LYS A 101 19.95 -6.70 5.22
N PRO A 102 21.15 -6.79 4.59
CA PRO A 102 21.38 -6.22 3.28
C PRO A 102 20.53 -6.88 2.19
N GLY A 103 20.24 -8.18 2.30
CA GLY A 103 19.36 -8.87 1.37
C GLY A 103 17.90 -8.41 1.45
N MET A 104 17.38 -8.16 2.65
CA MET A 104 16.03 -7.60 2.84
C MET A 104 15.93 -6.19 2.22
N GLN A 105 16.91 -5.34 2.47
CA GLN A 105 16.96 -4.00 1.89
C GLN A 105 17.05 -4.02 0.36
N LEU A 106 17.84 -4.94 -0.20
CA LEU A 106 17.95 -5.15 -1.63
C LEU A 106 16.62 -5.59 -2.24
N THR A 107 15.93 -6.51 -1.61
CA THR A 107 14.61 -6.99 -2.07
C THR A 107 13.59 -5.87 -2.10
N ILE A 108 13.48 -5.09 -1.02
CA ILE A 108 12.56 -3.94 -0.94
C ILE A 108 12.95 -2.89 -1.99
N GLY A 109 14.23 -2.60 -2.15
CA GLY A 109 14.75 -1.66 -3.15
C GLY A 109 14.39 -2.07 -4.57
N LEU A 110 14.59 -3.34 -4.94
CA LEU A 110 14.25 -3.87 -6.26
C LEU A 110 12.74 -3.80 -6.53
N VAL A 111 11.93 -4.23 -5.58
CA VAL A 111 10.46 -4.17 -5.72
C VAL A 111 9.99 -2.73 -5.87
N THR A 112 10.53 -1.82 -5.07
CA THR A 112 10.20 -0.38 -5.14
C THR A 112 10.61 0.21 -6.49
N ALA A 113 11.81 -0.10 -6.98
CA ALA A 113 12.29 0.38 -8.27
C ALA A 113 11.39 -0.08 -9.43
N ILE A 114 10.94 -1.34 -9.42
CA ILE A 114 10.04 -1.88 -10.45
C ILE A 114 8.64 -1.30 -10.34
N ALA A 115 8.12 -1.13 -9.12
CA ALA A 115 6.83 -0.49 -8.91
C ALA A 115 6.83 0.97 -9.41
N LEU A 116 7.90 1.72 -9.12
CA LEU A 116 8.09 3.07 -9.63
C LEU A 116 8.23 3.09 -11.16
N ALA A 117 9.04 2.19 -11.74
CA ALA A 117 9.21 2.08 -13.18
C ALA A 117 7.89 1.78 -13.89
N SER A 118 7.05 0.92 -13.32
CA SER A 118 5.72 0.58 -13.83
C SER A 118 4.80 1.81 -13.88
N VAL A 119 4.74 2.58 -12.81
CA VAL A 119 3.88 3.78 -12.74
C VAL A 119 4.44 4.92 -13.59
N LEU A 120 5.75 5.14 -13.59
CA LEU A 120 6.38 6.16 -14.43
C LEU A 120 6.23 5.82 -15.92
N GLY A 121 6.43 4.55 -16.30
CA GLY A 121 6.22 4.07 -17.66
C GLY A 121 4.80 4.36 -18.14
N SER A 122 3.79 3.95 -17.36
CA SER A 122 2.38 4.15 -17.72
C SER A 122 1.93 5.61 -17.66
N SER A 123 2.43 6.42 -16.71
CA SER A 123 2.04 7.83 -16.55
C SER A 123 2.70 8.75 -17.57
N PHE A 124 3.97 8.54 -17.89
CA PHE A 124 4.74 9.36 -18.83
C PHE A 124 4.90 8.73 -20.21
N LYS A 125 4.29 7.53 -20.44
CA LYS A 125 4.40 6.77 -21.70
C LYS A 125 5.84 6.59 -22.17
N ILE A 126 6.74 6.25 -21.22
CA ILE A 126 8.13 5.97 -21.52
C ILE A 126 8.23 4.53 -22.02
N GLU A 127 8.26 4.33 -23.33
CA GLU A 127 8.29 3.01 -23.98
C GLU A 127 9.41 2.10 -23.47
N PHE A 128 10.56 2.66 -23.09
CA PHE A 128 11.67 1.90 -22.53
C PHE A 128 11.30 1.24 -21.20
N LEU A 129 10.62 1.98 -20.30
CA LEU A 129 10.19 1.46 -18.99
C LEU A 129 9.03 0.47 -19.13
N GLU A 130 8.10 0.73 -20.04
CA GLU A 130 7.01 -0.20 -20.34
C GLU A 130 7.55 -1.52 -20.91
N ASN A 131 8.46 -1.47 -21.87
CA ASN A 131 9.08 -2.65 -22.42
C ASN A 131 9.89 -3.44 -21.39
N LEU A 132 10.61 -2.75 -20.50
CA LEU A 132 11.35 -3.38 -19.41
C LEU A 132 10.41 -4.12 -18.45
N VAL A 133 9.32 -3.48 -18.04
CA VAL A 133 8.32 -4.07 -17.14
C VAL A 133 7.57 -5.22 -17.82
N ASN A 134 7.19 -5.05 -19.09
CA ASN A 134 6.48 -6.06 -19.87
C ASN A 134 7.34 -7.27 -20.25
N SER A 135 8.66 -7.13 -20.25
CA SER A 135 9.58 -8.26 -20.47
C SER A 135 9.71 -9.15 -19.25
N LEU A 136 9.28 -8.71 -18.07
CA LEU A 136 9.30 -9.53 -16.88
C LEU A 136 8.23 -10.63 -16.93
N PRO A 137 8.56 -11.87 -16.55
CA PRO A 137 7.58 -12.94 -16.41
C PRO A 137 6.51 -12.49 -15.38
N LEU A 138 5.25 -12.86 -15.65
CA LEU A 138 4.06 -12.44 -14.89
C LEU A 138 3.62 -10.97 -15.09
N ALA A 139 4.23 -10.20 -16.00
CA ALA A 139 3.73 -8.88 -16.38
C ALA A 139 2.29 -8.94 -16.91
N ALA A 140 1.95 -9.97 -17.68
CA ALA A 140 0.59 -10.22 -18.18
C ALA A 140 -0.45 -10.44 -17.07
N ALA A 141 -0.02 -10.89 -15.88
CA ALA A 141 -0.87 -11.04 -14.70
C ALA A 141 -0.87 -9.80 -13.78
N SER A 142 -0.32 -8.67 -14.24
CA SER A 142 -0.13 -7.44 -13.43
C SER A 142 0.72 -7.62 -12.16
N LEU A 143 1.61 -8.62 -12.18
CA LEU A 143 2.49 -8.98 -11.06
C LEU A 143 4.00 -8.95 -11.47
N PRO A 144 4.49 -7.91 -12.17
CA PRO A 144 5.88 -7.86 -12.63
C PRO A 144 6.89 -7.81 -11.47
N TRP A 145 6.45 -7.36 -10.28
CA TRP A 145 7.26 -7.22 -9.07
C TRP A 145 7.49 -8.56 -8.33
N LEU A 146 6.67 -9.59 -8.59
CA LEU A 146 6.72 -10.86 -7.84
C LEU A 146 8.04 -11.62 -8.09
N VAL A 147 8.48 -11.66 -9.33
CA VAL A 147 9.72 -12.37 -9.71
C VAL A 147 10.95 -11.71 -9.07
N PRO A 148 11.14 -10.38 -9.16
CA PRO A 148 12.21 -9.69 -8.44
C PRO A 148 12.13 -9.85 -6.93
N ALA A 149 10.93 -9.91 -6.35
CA ALA A 149 10.76 -10.15 -4.92
C ALA A 149 11.26 -11.55 -4.53
N ILE A 150 10.91 -12.58 -5.29
CA ILE A 150 11.38 -13.95 -5.05
C ILE A 150 12.89 -14.05 -5.23
N ILE A 151 13.44 -13.47 -6.30
CA ILE A 151 14.88 -13.46 -6.55
C ILE A 151 15.62 -12.73 -5.41
N GLY A 152 15.10 -11.61 -4.96
CA GLY A 152 15.67 -10.85 -3.84
C GLY A 152 15.67 -11.64 -2.53
N ILE A 153 14.59 -12.37 -2.23
CA ILE A 153 14.52 -13.24 -1.05
C ILE A 153 15.53 -14.40 -1.18
N LEU A 154 15.64 -15.04 -2.35
CA LEU A 154 16.61 -16.11 -2.59
C LEU A 154 18.05 -15.62 -2.47
N LEU A 155 18.36 -14.44 -3.00
CA LEU A 155 19.67 -13.81 -2.83
C LEU A 155 19.95 -13.46 -1.36
N SER A 156 18.93 -13.06 -0.61
CA SER A 156 19.06 -12.80 0.83
C SER A 156 19.42 -14.05 1.63
N LEU A 157 19.01 -15.22 1.17
CA LEU A 157 19.38 -16.52 1.75
C LEU A 157 20.83 -16.92 1.46
N LEU A 158 21.36 -16.50 0.30
CA LEU A 158 22.73 -16.79 -0.12
C LEU A 158 23.76 -15.84 0.47
N LEU A 159 23.32 -14.64 0.89
CA LEU A 159 24.22 -13.67 1.51
C LEU A 159 24.53 -14.05 2.97
N PRO A 160 25.81 -14.05 3.38
CA PRO A 160 26.17 -14.43 4.75
C PRO A 160 25.52 -13.49 5.76
N ASN A 161 24.79 -14.08 6.71
CA ASN A 161 24.14 -13.35 7.79
C ASN A 161 25.19 -12.87 8.79
N LYS A 162 25.63 -11.62 8.68
CA LYS A 162 26.34 -10.94 9.75
C LYS A 162 25.29 -10.56 10.80
N GLN A 163 25.19 -11.41 11.81
CA GLN A 163 24.27 -11.32 12.93
C GLN A 163 24.36 -9.96 13.63
N GLU A 164 23.28 -9.20 13.58
CA GLU A 164 22.92 -8.23 14.61
C GLU A 164 21.40 -8.26 14.76
N SER A 165 20.98 -8.78 15.92
CA SER A 165 19.60 -9.19 16.24
C SER A 165 18.68 -8.05 16.69
N ASP A 166 18.86 -6.81 16.23
CA ASP A 166 18.23 -5.65 16.88
C ASP A 166 17.19 -4.88 16.03
N ILE A 167 16.50 -5.51 15.08
CA ILE A 167 15.50 -4.74 14.32
C ILE A 167 14.07 -4.90 14.88
N PHE A 168 13.79 -5.90 15.72
CA PHE A 168 12.44 -6.20 16.20
C PHE A 168 12.28 -6.22 17.72
N GLU A 169 13.26 -5.76 18.48
CA GLU A 169 13.07 -5.39 19.87
C GLU A 169 12.67 -3.90 19.94
N MET A 170 11.44 -3.62 19.62
CA MET A 170 10.75 -2.43 20.09
C MET A 170 9.71 -2.90 21.10
N GLU A 171 10.09 -2.83 22.38
CA GLU A 171 9.16 -2.75 23.50
C GLU A 171 8.24 -1.54 23.37
#